data_8f4d11eb3f82e346ae4973e851da0bc3
#
_entry.id   8f4d11eb3f82e346ae4973e851da0bc3
#
_cell.length_a   1.000
_cell.length_b   1.000
_cell.length_c   1.000
_cell.angle_alpha   90.00
_cell.angle_beta   90.00
_cell.angle_gamma   90.00
#
_symmetry.space_group_name_H-M   'P 1'
#
loop_
_entity.id
_entity.type
_entity.pdbx_description
1 polymer ?
#
loop_
_entity_poly.entity_id
_entity_poly.type
_entity_poly.pdbx_seq_one_letter_code
_entity_poly.pdbx_strand_id
1 'polypeptide(L)'
;MKNTLLLSAVLAPMMFWPSTVIFAQDSEITRALAAAPTRSQEGATVISWNDNHTYEVLKEGSNQLVCYDRSREDRRAAFDVQCTNLGNLDRVAQNRRFRVESSSREEENGLISAAEASGTRVEAVFGSLWIAMRGEDQTSAGVHTTIAMPYATGASTGFPENGREGGSFIMAAGTSAAHLMIPGR
;
A
#
# COMPACT_ATOMS: atom_id res chain seq x y z
N MET A 1 -51.01 -10.10 -56.34
CA MET A 1 -49.67 -10.39 -55.86
C MET A 1 -49.51 -9.63 -54.55
N LYS A 2 -49.55 -10.30 -53.38
CA LYS A 2 -49.42 -9.68 -52.07
C LYS A 2 -48.00 -9.96 -51.55
N ASN A 3 -47.18 -8.94 -51.42
CA ASN A 3 -45.86 -9.06 -50.81
C ASN A 3 -45.99 -8.95 -49.31
N THR A 4 -45.65 -10.01 -48.60
CA THR A 4 -45.56 -10.07 -47.13
C THR A 4 -44.11 -9.78 -46.74
N LEU A 5 -43.85 -8.60 -46.13
CA LEU A 5 -42.56 -8.28 -45.50
C LEU A 5 -42.47 -9.02 -44.12
N LEU A 6 -41.51 -9.90 -44.02
CA LEU A 6 -41.10 -10.51 -42.73
C LEU A 6 -40.13 -9.55 -42.04
N LEU A 7 -40.54 -8.95 -40.92
CA LEU A 7 -39.66 -8.22 -40.01
C LEU A 7 -38.95 -9.25 -39.11
N SER A 8 -37.64 -9.44 -39.30
CA SER A 8 -36.79 -10.20 -38.39
C SER A 8 -36.36 -9.33 -37.21
N ALA A 9 -36.92 -9.58 -36.04
CA ALA A 9 -36.48 -8.93 -34.81
C ALA A 9 -35.14 -9.57 -34.36
N VAL A 10 -34.07 -8.79 -34.37
CA VAL A 10 -32.77 -9.17 -33.79
C VAL A 10 -32.83 -8.89 -32.31
N LEU A 11 -32.95 -9.94 -31.49
CA LEU A 11 -32.78 -9.86 -30.04
C LEU A 11 -31.26 -9.77 -29.73
N ALA A 12 -30.78 -8.61 -29.27
CA ALA A 12 -29.46 -8.47 -28.71
C ALA A 12 -29.39 -9.13 -27.33
N PRO A 13 -28.40 -9.97 -27.02
CA PRO A 13 -28.25 -10.52 -25.68
C PRO A 13 -27.84 -9.42 -24.70
N MET A 14 -28.69 -9.11 -23.72
CA MET A 14 -28.31 -8.34 -22.53
C MET A 14 -27.29 -9.15 -21.73
N MET A 15 -26.02 -8.74 -21.74
CA MET A 15 -25.02 -9.28 -20.82
C MET A 15 -25.33 -8.74 -19.41
N PHE A 16 -25.92 -9.60 -18.58
CA PHE A 16 -26.01 -9.38 -17.14
C PHE A 16 -24.61 -9.58 -16.52
N TRP A 17 -23.93 -8.52 -16.16
CA TRP A 17 -22.78 -8.61 -15.27
C TRP A 17 -23.28 -8.90 -13.85
N PRO A 18 -22.73 -9.93 -13.17
CA PRO A 18 -23.21 -10.30 -11.85
C PRO A 18 -22.87 -9.22 -10.83
N SER A 19 -23.89 -8.75 -10.11
CA SER A 19 -23.81 -7.72 -9.06
C SER A 19 -22.80 -8.05 -7.94
N THR A 20 -22.43 -9.31 -7.78
CA THR A 20 -21.47 -9.80 -6.76
C THR A 20 -20.07 -9.24 -6.92
N VAL A 21 -19.60 -8.93 -8.14
CA VAL A 21 -18.27 -8.38 -8.38
C VAL A 21 -18.17 -6.94 -7.87
N ILE A 22 -19.23 -6.16 -8.00
CA ILE A 22 -19.27 -4.75 -7.56
C ILE A 22 -19.17 -4.66 -6.04
N PHE A 23 -19.92 -5.48 -5.30
CA PHE A 23 -19.88 -5.49 -3.83
C PHE A 23 -18.51 -5.91 -3.26
N ALA A 24 -17.82 -6.85 -3.90
CA ALA A 24 -16.48 -7.29 -3.49
C ALA A 24 -15.44 -6.17 -3.68
N GLN A 25 -15.49 -5.46 -4.78
CA GLN A 25 -14.59 -4.34 -5.06
C GLN A 25 -14.83 -3.16 -4.11
N ASP A 26 -16.07 -2.80 -3.83
CA ASP A 26 -16.42 -1.73 -2.88
C ASP A 26 -15.93 -2.05 -1.46
N SER A 27 -15.99 -3.32 -1.05
CA SER A 27 -15.48 -3.76 0.25
C SER A 27 -13.95 -3.68 0.32
N GLU A 28 -13.23 -4.02 -0.75
CA GLU A 28 -11.77 -3.91 -0.83
C GLU A 28 -11.31 -2.46 -0.81
N ILE A 29 -11.97 -1.57 -1.55
CA ILE A 29 -11.71 -0.13 -1.54
C ILE A 29 -11.89 0.45 -0.13
N THR A 30 -13.02 0.16 0.52
CA THR A 30 -13.33 0.66 1.86
C THR A 30 -12.29 0.16 2.87
N ARG A 31 -11.91 -1.11 2.77
CA ARG A 31 -10.90 -1.72 3.63
C ARG A 31 -9.53 -1.06 3.45
N ALA A 32 -9.06 -0.87 2.23
CA ALA A 32 -7.78 -0.24 1.94
C ALA A 32 -7.70 1.20 2.45
N LEU A 33 -8.82 1.96 2.34
CA LEU A 33 -8.91 3.34 2.80
C LEU A 33 -8.91 3.50 4.33
N ALA A 34 -9.07 2.42 5.10
CA ALA A 34 -9.11 2.50 6.56
C ALA A 34 -7.84 3.10 7.18
N ALA A 35 -6.66 2.92 6.54
CA ALA A 35 -5.41 3.55 6.98
C ALA A 35 -5.30 5.03 6.59
N ALA A 36 -6.10 5.53 5.65
CA ALA A 36 -6.03 6.91 5.21
C ALA A 36 -6.68 7.86 6.22
N PRO A 37 -6.09 9.05 6.49
CA PRO A 37 -6.78 10.09 7.24
C PRO A 37 -8.12 10.42 6.57
N THR A 38 -9.19 10.56 7.35
CA THR A 38 -10.57 10.74 6.84
C THR A 38 -10.67 11.84 5.77
N ARG A 39 -10.00 12.98 6.00
CA ARG A 39 -9.97 14.11 5.05
C ARG A 39 -9.29 13.80 3.71
N SER A 40 -8.52 12.72 3.64
CA SER A 40 -7.73 12.33 2.44
C SER A 40 -8.34 11.14 1.70
N GLN A 41 -9.31 10.44 2.29
CA GLN A 41 -9.87 9.20 1.73
C GLN A 41 -10.55 9.40 0.38
N GLU A 42 -11.31 10.50 0.24
CA GLU A 42 -12.02 10.82 -1.00
C GLU A 42 -11.07 10.95 -2.20
N GLY A 43 -9.96 11.68 -2.01
CA GLY A 43 -8.96 11.91 -3.06
C GLY A 43 -7.87 10.85 -3.14
N ALA A 44 -7.86 9.81 -2.30
CA ALA A 44 -6.84 8.76 -2.36
C ALA A 44 -7.10 7.78 -3.49
N THR A 45 -6.04 7.36 -4.19
CA THR A 45 -6.05 6.23 -5.12
C THR A 45 -6.11 4.94 -4.31
N VAL A 46 -6.85 3.94 -4.79
CA VAL A 46 -6.82 2.58 -4.24
C VAL A 46 -6.38 1.61 -5.32
N ILE A 47 -5.42 0.76 -4.97
CA ILE A 47 -4.88 -0.26 -5.86
C ILE A 47 -4.98 -1.65 -5.23
N SER A 48 -5.01 -2.67 -6.08
CA SER A 48 -4.83 -4.08 -5.72
C SER A 48 -3.53 -4.59 -6.35
N TRP A 49 -2.69 -5.28 -5.56
CA TRP A 49 -1.43 -5.83 -6.05
C TRP A 49 -1.61 -7.21 -6.66
N ASN A 50 -1.03 -7.41 -7.84
CA ASN A 50 -0.91 -8.71 -8.49
C ASN A 50 0.28 -9.52 -7.96
N ASP A 51 0.28 -10.83 -8.20
CA ASP A 51 1.37 -11.74 -7.78
C ASP A 51 2.72 -11.41 -8.47
N ASN A 52 2.69 -10.82 -9.66
CA ASN A 52 3.87 -10.37 -10.39
C ASN A 52 4.41 -9.01 -9.94
N HIS A 53 3.90 -8.47 -8.82
CA HIS A 53 4.25 -7.18 -8.23
C HIS A 53 3.86 -5.95 -9.06
N THR A 54 3.02 -6.10 -10.06
CA THR A 54 2.26 -5.01 -10.70
C THR A 54 0.97 -4.74 -9.91
N TYR A 55 0.22 -3.73 -10.27
CA TYR A 55 -1.04 -3.40 -9.59
C TYR A 55 -2.14 -3.02 -10.58
N GLU A 56 -3.37 -3.15 -10.13
CA GLU A 56 -4.56 -2.63 -10.78
C GLU A 56 -5.14 -1.48 -9.96
N VAL A 57 -5.67 -0.46 -10.63
CA VAL A 57 -6.33 0.66 -9.97
C VAL A 57 -7.79 0.30 -9.76
N LEU A 58 -8.20 0.19 -8.49
CA LEU A 58 -9.59 -0.05 -8.11
C LEU A 58 -10.40 1.25 -8.00
N LYS A 59 -9.75 2.33 -7.61
CA LYS A 59 -10.31 3.68 -7.48
C LYS A 59 -9.26 4.70 -7.85
N GLU A 60 -9.55 5.52 -8.83
CA GLU A 60 -8.73 6.69 -9.15
C GLU A 60 -8.84 7.76 -8.06
N GLY A 61 -7.74 8.41 -7.74
CA GLY A 61 -7.66 9.50 -6.77
C GLY A 61 -7.17 10.79 -7.39
N SER A 62 -7.31 11.89 -6.64
CA SER A 62 -6.88 13.23 -7.04
C SER A 62 -5.74 13.79 -6.19
N ASN A 63 -5.36 13.09 -5.11
CA ASN A 63 -4.22 13.46 -4.27
C ASN A 63 -3.06 12.47 -4.44
N GLN A 64 -1.95 12.72 -3.74
CA GLN A 64 -0.74 11.88 -3.85
C GLN A 64 -0.79 10.59 -3.02
N LEU A 65 -1.89 10.33 -2.30
CA LEU A 65 -1.99 9.16 -1.43
C LEU A 65 -2.51 7.96 -2.21
N VAL A 66 -1.87 6.82 -2.04
CA VAL A 66 -2.29 5.52 -2.56
C VAL A 66 -2.43 4.53 -1.42
N CYS A 67 -3.55 3.80 -1.38
CA CYS A 67 -3.87 2.84 -0.34
C CYS A 67 -4.09 1.44 -0.93
N TYR A 68 -3.74 0.41 -0.18
CA TYR A 68 -3.86 -0.99 -0.60
C TYR A 68 -3.95 -1.95 0.59
N ASP A 69 -4.60 -3.08 0.39
CA ASP A 69 -4.67 -4.19 1.34
C ASP A 69 -3.48 -5.12 1.15
N ARG A 70 -2.84 -5.52 2.25
CA ARG A 70 -1.70 -6.43 2.29
C ARG A 70 -1.99 -7.71 3.04
N SER A 71 -3.20 -7.89 3.55
CA SER A 71 -3.55 -9.03 4.41
C SER A 71 -3.37 -10.39 3.74
N ARG A 72 -3.35 -10.42 2.40
CA ARG A 72 -3.08 -11.64 1.61
C ARG A 72 -1.61 -11.90 1.34
N GLU A 73 -0.72 -10.97 1.72
CA GLU A 73 0.73 -11.18 1.58
C GLU A 73 1.25 -12.08 2.69
N ASP A 74 2.32 -12.81 2.39
CA ASP A 74 2.99 -13.67 3.37
C ASP A 74 3.41 -12.88 4.62
N ARG A 75 3.27 -13.53 5.78
CA ARG A 75 3.69 -12.98 7.07
C ARG A 75 3.02 -11.66 7.46
N ARG A 76 1.78 -11.42 6.96
CA ARG A 76 0.96 -10.27 7.35
C ARG A 76 -0.13 -10.64 8.35
N ALA A 77 -0.65 -9.64 9.05
CA ALA A 77 -1.80 -9.79 9.91
C ALA A 77 -3.08 -10.00 9.10
N ALA A 78 -4.11 -10.56 9.72
CA ALA A 78 -5.42 -10.78 9.09
C ALA A 78 -6.07 -9.47 8.61
N PHE A 79 -5.79 -8.37 9.30
CA PHE A 79 -6.05 -7.01 8.86
C PHE A 79 -4.71 -6.26 8.74
N ASP A 80 -4.27 -5.98 7.53
CA ASP A 80 -3.04 -5.20 7.26
C ASP A 80 -3.25 -4.35 6.01
N VAL A 81 -3.55 -3.06 6.21
CA VAL A 81 -3.74 -2.09 5.14
C VAL A 81 -2.71 -0.98 5.26
N GLN A 82 -2.31 -0.44 4.12
CA GLN A 82 -1.27 0.59 4.08
C GLN A 82 -1.62 1.68 3.08
N CYS A 83 -1.32 2.93 3.46
CA CYS A 83 -1.30 4.06 2.55
C CYS A 83 0.10 4.67 2.49
N THR A 84 0.51 5.11 1.32
CA THR A 84 1.75 5.85 1.08
C THR A 84 1.59 6.81 -0.09
N ASN A 85 2.64 7.53 -0.46
CA ASN A 85 2.63 8.38 -1.65
C ASN A 85 2.78 7.55 -2.93
N LEU A 86 2.14 7.97 -4.02
CA LEU A 86 2.21 7.32 -5.35
C LEU A 86 3.66 7.06 -5.80
N GLY A 87 4.57 8.01 -5.55
CA GLY A 87 5.98 7.87 -5.90
C GLY A 87 6.75 6.76 -5.17
N ASN A 88 6.12 6.11 -4.17
CA ASN A 88 6.72 4.99 -3.45
C ASN A 88 6.33 3.61 -4.01
N LEU A 89 5.51 3.53 -5.06
CA LEU A 89 4.99 2.25 -5.54
C LEU A 89 6.10 1.29 -6.01
N ASP A 90 7.15 1.80 -6.66
CA ASP A 90 8.30 0.98 -7.07
C ASP A 90 9.05 0.39 -5.87
N ARG A 91 9.19 1.16 -4.78
CA ARG A 91 9.75 0.67 -3.51
C ARG A 91 8.85 -0.38 -2.88
N VAL A 92 7.53 -0.19 -2.91
CA VAL A 92 6.57 -1.19 -2.42
C VAL A 92 6.66 -2.47 -3.24
N ALA A 93 6.71 -2.38 -4.57
CA ALA A 93 6.89 -3.52 -5.47
C ALA A 93 8.19 -4.29 -5.15
N GLN A 94 9.30 -3.58 -4.92
CA GLN A 94 10.57 -4.19 -4.51
C GLN A 94 10.45 -4.88 -3.15
N ASN A 95 9.80 -4.27 -2.15
CA ASN A 95 9.58 -4.90 -0.85
C ASN A 95 8.74 -6.18 -0.96
N ARG A 96 7.70 -6.17 -1.81
CA ARG A 96 6.86 -7.34 -2.07
C ARG A 96 7.68 -8.48 -2.69
N ARG A 97 8.54 -8.16 -3.65
CA ARG A 97 9.44 -9.14 -4.28
C ARG A 97 10.35 -9.79 -3.24
N PHE A 98 11.05 -9.01 -2.42
CA PHE A 98 11.93 -9.53 -1.37
C PHE A 98 11.19 -10.42 -0.38
N ARG A 99 9.93 -10.10 -0.06
CA ARG A 99 9.09 -10.91 0.82
C ARG A 99 8.74 -12.26 0.21
N VAL A 100 8.41 -12.32 -1.07
CA VAL A 100 8.09 -13.56 -1.79
C VAL A 100 9.35 -14.42 -1.99
N GLU A 101 10.50 -13.80 -2.25
CA GLU A 101 11.80 -14.47 -2.45
C GLU A 101 12.42 -14.97 -1.13
N SER A 102 11.82 -14.67 0.03
CA SER A 102 12.33 -15.04 1.35
C SER A 102 11.36 -15.93 2.10
N SER A 103 11.89 -16.93 2.84
CA SER A 103 11.10 -17.81 3.71
C SER A 103 10.92 -17.25 5.13
N SER A 104 11.72 -16.25 5.51
CA SER A 104 11.71 -15.64 6.83
C SER A 104 11.95 -14.13 6.77
N ARG A 105 11.63 -13.44 7.88
CA ARG A 105 11.96 -12.01 8.01
C ARG A 105 13.46 -11.75 8.00
N GLU A 106 14.26 -12.67 8.48
CA GLU A 106 15.72 -12.55 8.48
C GLU A 106 16.27 -12.58 7.05
N GLU A 107 15.79 -13.51 6.23
CA GLU A 107 16.14 -13.57 4.81
C GLU A 107 15.66 -12.33 4.04
N GLU A 108 14.42 -11.85 4.30
CA GLU A 108 13.91 -10.61 3.71
C GLU A 108 14.83 -9.43 4.05
N ASN A 109 15.26 -9.30 5.31
CA ASN A 109 16.19 -8.26 5.74
C ASN A 109 17.57 -8.42 5.08
N GLY A 110 18.03 -9.65 4.85
CA GLY A 110 19.27 -9.94 4.11
C GLY A 110 19.22 -9.45 2.67
N LEU A 111 18.10 -9.69 1.97
CA LEU A 111 17.88 -9.18 0.60
C LEU A 111 17.84 -7.65 0.56
N ILE A 112 17.18 -7.02 1.52
CA ILE A 112 17.15 -5.56 1.66
C ILE A 112 18.57 -5.02 1.86
N SER A 113 19.35 -5.61 2.78
CA SER A 113 20.73 -5.17 3.06
C SER A 113 21.63 -5.35 1.85
N ALA A 114 21.48 -6.43 1.09
CA ALA A 114 22.23 -6.66 -0.15
C ALA A 114 21.88 -5.61 -1.22
N ALA A 115 20.60 -5.26 -1.36
CA ALA A 115 20.16 -4.20 -2.27
C ALA A 115 20.68 -2.83 -1.87
N GLU A 116 20.73 -2.51 -0.56
CA GLU A 116 21.38 -1.28 -0.04
C GLU A 116 22.87 -1.24 -0.42
N ALA A 117 23.60 -2.32 -0.12
CA ALA A 117 25.04 -2.40 -0.37
C ALA A 117 25.41 -2.31 -1.86
N SER A 118 24.55 -2.85 -2.74
CA SER A 118 24.75 -2.81 -4.20
C SER A 118 24.20 -1.54 -4.88
N GLY A 119 23.52 -0.66 -4.14
CA GLY A 119 22.90 0.54 -4.70
C GLY A 119 21.67 0.26 -5.58
N THR A 120 21.09 -0.95 -5.49
CA THR A 120 19.88 -1.34 -6.26
C THR A 120 18.59 -1.15 -5.44
N ARG A 121 18.71 -0.68 -4.21
CA ARG A 121 17.56 -0.39 -3.36
C ARG A 121 16.78 0.81 -3.89
N VAL A 122 15.50 0.62 -4.22
CA VAL A 122 14.62 1.74 -4.59
C VAL A 122 14.43 2.63 -3.37
N GLU A 123 14.71 3.92 -3.50
CA GLU A 123 14.57 4.88 -2.40
C GLU A 123 13.10 5.25 -2.17
N ALA A 124 12.76 5.56 -0.93
CA ALA A 124 11.49 6.20 -0.62
C ALA A 124 11.55 7.69 -0.99
N VAL A 125 10.44 8.24 -1.41
CA VAL A 125 10.31 9.69 -1.64
C VAL A 125 10.48 10.42 -0.31
N PHE A 126 11.45 11.32 -0.21
CA PHE A 126 11.69 12.11 1.00
C PHE A 126 10.43 12.88 1.43
N GLY A 127 10.11 12.84 2.71
CA GLY A 127 8.93 13.48 3.28
C GLY A 127 7.60 12.75 3.02
N SER A 128 7.62 11.64 2.31
CA SER A 128 6.41 10.87 2.05
C SER A 128 5.89 10.16 3.30
N LEU A 129 4.56 10.08 3.40
CA LEU A 129 3.89 9.37 4.48
C LEU A 129 3.85 7.87 4.21
N TRP A 130 3.98 7.09 5.30
CA TRP A 130 3.67 5.67 5.35
C TRP A 130 2.77 5.44 6.54
N ILE A 131 1.51 5.08 6.27
CA ILE A 131 0.49 4.86 7.29
C ILE A 131 0.06 3.40 7.17
N ALA A 132 0.34 2.59 8.17
CA ALA A 132 -0.10 1.20 8.25
C ALA A 132 -1.12 1.05 9.37
N MET A 133 -2.17 0.30 9.11
CA MET A 133 -3.14 -0.11 10.11
C MET A 133 -3.19 -1.64 10.11
N ARG A 134 -2.88 -2.27 11.25
CA ARG A 134 -2.74 -3.73 11.32
C ARG A 134 -3.17 -4.31 12.66
N GLY A 135 -3.82 -5.47 12.60
CA GLY A 135 -4.35 -6.20 13.73
C GLY A 135 -5.04 -7.50 13.31
N GLU A 136 -5.81 -8.08 14.20
CA GLU A 136 -6.65 -9.24 13.86
C GLU A 136 -7.84 -8.82 13.00
N ASP A 137 -8.40 -7.66 13.30
CA ASP A 137 -9.49 -7.02 12.57
C ASP A 137 -9.34 -5.49 12.56
N GLN A 138 -10.21 -4.79 11.86
CA GLN A 138 -10.16 -3.32 11.74
C GLN A 138 -10.36 -2.62 13.09
N THR A 139 -11.15 -3.18 14.00
CA THR A 139 -11.50 -2.53 15.27
C THR A 139 -10.37 -2.63 16.30
N SER A 140 -9.59 -3.71 16.26
CA SER A 140 -8.42 -3.96 17.09
C SER A 140 -7.10 -3.48 16.48
N ALA A 141 -7.13 -3.05 15.21
CA ALA A 141 -5.93 -2.66 14.50
C ALA A 141 -5.28 -1.38 15.04
N GLY A 142 -3.99 -1.45 15.32
CA GLY A 142 -3.18 -0.28 15.65
C GLY A 142 -2.74 0.48 14.40
N VAL A 143 -2.72 1.82 14.50
CA VAL A 143 -2.21 2.70 13.44
C VAL A 143 -0.76 3.04 13.70
N HIS A 144 0.07 2.90 12.67
CA HIS A 144 1.49 3.23 12.67
C HIS A 144 1.80 4.20 11.55
N THR A 145 2.29 5.38 11.89
CA THR A 145 2.61 6.43 10.92
C THR A 145 4.09 6.76 10.96
N THR A 146 4.71 6.81 9.78
CA THR A 146 6.10 7.25 9.62
C THR A 146 6.23 8.25 8.47
N ILE A 147 7.29 9.06 8.51
CA ILE A 147 7.68 9.96 7.44
C ILE A 147 9.03 9.48 6.89
N ALA A 148 9.08 9.14 5.61
CA ALA A 148 10.31 8.71 4.98
C ALA A 148 11.34 9.86 4.95
N MET A 149 12.53 9.57 5.44
CA MET A 149 13.67 10.51 5.45
C MET A 149 14.96 9.77 5.06
N PRO A 150 15.06 9.27 3.82
CA PRO A 150 16.22 8.50 3.38
C PRO A 150 17.54 9.15 3.81
N TYR A 151 18.43 8.34 4.39
CA TYR A 151 19.74 8.72 4.90
C TYR A 151 19.76 9.72 6.07
N ALA A 152 18.60 10.09 6.63
CA ALA A 152 18.55 10.95 7.81
C ALA A 152 19.22 10.28 9.01
N THR A 153 19.87 11.10 9.83
CA THR A 153 20.50 10.72 11.09
C THR A 153 20.05 11.67 12.20
N GLY A 154 20.32 11.31 13.46
CA GLY A 154 20.14 12.24 14.57
C GLY A 154 20.93 13.54 14.41
N ALA A 155 22.16 13.42 13.91
CA ALA A 155 23.02 14.59 13.65
C ALA A 155 22.45 15.51 12.57
N SER A 156 21.80 14.97 11.52
CA SER A 156 21.25 15.79 10.43
C SER A 156 19.87 16.38 10.74
N THR A 157 19.14 15.81 11.72
CA THR A 157 17.75 16.17 11.97
C THR A 157 17.48 16.75 13.35
N GLY A 158 18.37 16.49 14.33
CA GLY A 158 18.17 16.83 15.74
C GLY A 158 17.19 15.87 16.47
N PHE A 159 16.63 14.85 15.81
CA PHE A 159 15.83 13.85 16.48
C PHE A 159 16.71 12.75 17.08
N PRO A 160 16.32 12.13 18.23
CA PRO A 160 17.03 10.96 18.74
C PRO A 160 16.92 9.78 17.74
N GLU A 161 17.87 8.84 17.82
CA GLU A 161 17.89 7.62 16.97
C GLU A 161 17.30 6.41 17.69
N ASN A 162 16.66 6.58 18.82
CA ASN A 162 15.98 5.54 19.56
C ASN A 162 14.70 6.05 20.24
N GLY A 163 13.72 5.17 20.38
CA GLY A 163 12.43 5.51 20.99
C GLY A 163 12.44 5.57 22.54
N ARG A 164 13.59 5.34 23.21
CA ARG A 164 13.66 5.27 24.69
C ARG A 164 13.60 6.65 25.33
N GLU A 165 13.93 7.67 24.58
CA GLU A 165 13.90 9.06 25.06
C GLU A 165 12.48 9.67 25.02
N GLY A 166 11.50 8.91 24.51
CA GLY A 166 10.14 9.37 24.28
C GLY A 166 10.02 10.28 23.06
N GLY A 167 8.80 10.50 22.60
CA GLY A 167 8.56 11.33 21.42
C GLY A 167 8.94 10.68 20.10
N SER A 168 9.12 11.52 19.07
CA SER A 168 9.50 11.07 17.74
C SER A 168 11.01 10.79 17.65
N PHE A 169 11.41 9.82 16.84
CA PHE A 169 12.82 9.45 16.65
C PHE A 169 13.08 8.94 15.24
N ILE A 170 14.34 8.97 14.78
CA ILE A 170 14.76 8.41 13.51
C ILE A 170 15.04 6.92 13.68
N MET A 171 14.32 6.09 12.96
CA MET A 171 14.59 4.66 12.85
C MET A 171 15.42 4.39 11.59
N ALA A 172 16.29 3.37 11.64
CA ALA A 172 17.19 2.98 10.55
C ALA A 172 18.07 4.13 10.02
N ALA A 173 18.58 4.97 10.95
CA ALA A 173 19.39 6.13 10.64
C ALA A 173 20.54 5.81 9.66
N GLY A 174 20.80 6.71 8.71
CA GLY A 174 21.87 6.60 7.72
C GLY A 174 21.62 5.62 6.57
N THR A 175 20.45 4.96 6.50
CA THR A 175 20.08 4.05 5.41
C THR A 175 19.01 4.65 4.50
N SER A 176 18.76 4.06 3.32
CA SER A 176 17.64 4.44 2.45
C SER A 176 16.27 4.19 3.11
N ALA A 177 16.25 3.41 4.20
CA ALA A 177 15.07 3.11 4.98
C ALA A 177 14.89 4.05 6.19
N ALA A 178 15.75 5.04 6.37
CA ALA A 178 15.61 5.99 7.47
C ALA A 178 14.26 6.72 7.42
N HIS A 179 13.61 6.80 8.57
CA HIS A 179 12.30 7.43 8.68
C HIS A 179 12.06 7.98 10.08
N LEU A 180 11.27 9.05 10.14
CA LEU A 180 10.78 9.58 11.40
C LEU A 180 9.63 8.72 11.89
N MET A 181 9.82 8.11 13.05
CA MET A 181 8.78 7.41 13.79
C MET A 181 7.93 8.42 14.54
N ILE A 182 6.62 8.36 14.32
CA ILE A 182 5.64 9.15 15.07
C ILE A 182 4.97 8.19 16.05
N PRO A 183 5.12 8.39 17.37
CA PRO A 183 4.47 7.53 18.35
C PRO A 183 2.95 7.50 18.10
N GLY A 184 2.41 6.30 17.96
CA GLY A 184 0.97 6.06 17.85
C GLY A 184 0.33 5.92 19.24
N ARG A 185 -1.01 5.93 19.26
CA ARG A 185 -1.81 5.53 20.41
C ARG A 185 -2.14 4.06 20.34
#